data_2224cfdded4acfb3446b500ef4051dd8
#
_entry.id   2224cfdded4acfb3446b500ef4051dd8
#
_cell.length_a   1.000
_cell.length_b   1.000
_cell.length_c   1.000
_cell.angle_alpha   90.00
_cell.angle_beta   90.00
_cell.angle_gamma   90.00
#
_symmetry.space_group_name_H-M   'P 1'
#
loop_
_entity.id
_entity.type
_entity.pdbx_description
1 polymer ?
#
loop_
_entity_poly.entity_id
_entity_poly.type
_entity_poly.pdbx_seq_one_letter_code
_entity_poly.pdbx_strand_id
1 'polypeptide(L)'
;LRRKALKLDEFQVYDIKAPLNPNPPMIPFEQAVEWICEGMAPLGEEYVKTIRRGCLEERWVDRAVNKGKRQGAFSSGVYDTHPFILISYQDNVFSLSTLAHELGHSMHSYTTNQHQPFIYSRYAMFSAETASNFHQAMVRDYLLKTQTDPAFQLALIEEAMSNFHRYF
;
A
#
# COMPACT_ATOMS: atom_id res chain seq x y z
N LEU A 1 -18.00 -14.48 12.61
CA LEU A 1 -16.68 -14.43 13.24
C LEU A 1 -16.43 -13.07 13.91
N ARG A 2 -16.53 -11.92 13.19
CA ARG A 2 -16.21 -10.58 13.69
C ARG A 2 -17.05 -10.18 14.91
N ARG A 3 -18.36 -10.47 14.91
CA ARG A 3 -19.25 -10.26 16.06
C ARG A 3 -18.72 -10.91 17.34
N LYS A 4 -18.27 -12.18 17.24
CA LYS A 4 -17.72 -12.92 18.39
C LYS A 4 -16.39 -12.33 18.86
N ALA A 5 -15.52 -11.95 17.91
CA ALA A 5 -14.22 -11.36 18.22
C ALA A 5 -14.35 -10.00 18.92
N LEU A 6 -15.31 -9.19 18.48
CA LEU A 6 -15.61 -7.87 19.06
C LEU A 6 -16.49 -7.96 20.32
N LYS A 7 -16.96 -9.17 20.69
CA LYS A 7 -17.85 -9.40 21.84
C LYS A 7 -19.14 -8.57 21.80
N LEU A 8 -19.70 -8.39 20.61
CA LEU A 8 -20.94 -7.64 20.41
C LEU A 8 -22.17 -8.57 20.53
N ASP A 9 -23.22 -8.10 21.16
CA ASP A 9 -24.50 -8.81 21.22
C ASP A 9 -25.18 -8.83 19.85
N GLU A 10 -25.15 -7.69 19.14
CA GLU A 10 -25.61 -7.53 17.77
C GLU A 10 -24.50 -7.01 16.88
N PHE A 11 -24.56 -7.30 15.58
CA PHE A 11 -23.58 -6.87 14.59
C PHE A 11 -24.26 -5.98 13.55
N GLN A 12 -23.83 -4.73 13.48
CA GLN A 12 -24.38 -3.72 12.60
C GLN A 12 -23.44 -3.46 11.39
N VAL A 13 -23.95 -2.80 10.36
CA VAL A 13 -23.18 -2.50 9.15
C VAL A 13 -21.92 -1.68 9.43
N TYR A 14 -21.98 -0.76 10.38
CA TYR A 14 -20.81 0.06 10.77
C TYR A 14 -19.74 -0.73 11.55
N ASP A 15 -20.07 -1.89 12.12
CA ASP A 15 -19.11 -2.73 12.86
C ASP A 15 -18.17 -3.51 11.92
N ILE A 16 -18.48 -3.53 10.61
CA ILE A 16 -17.65 -4.21 9.60
C ILE A 16 -16.21 -3.68 9.62
N LYS A 17 -16.02 -2.38 9.88
CA LYS A 17 -14.73 -1.72 9.91
C LYS A 17 -14.15 -1.50 11.31
N ALA A 18 -14.83 -1.93 12.36
CA ALA A 18 -14.30 -1.81 13.71
C ALA A 18 -13.03 -2.68 13.84
N PRO A 19 -11.89 -2.13 14.30
CA PRO A 19 -10.64 -2.88 14.40
C PRO A 19 -10.77 -4.04 15.40
N LEU A 20 -10.24 -5.20 15.05
CA LEU A 20 -10.19 -6.36 15.95
C LEU A 20 -9.14 -6.18 17.05
N ASN A 21 -8.07 -5.45 16.75
CA ASN A 21 -7.04 -5.08 17.70
C ASN A 21 -7.28 -3.64 18.20
N PRO A 22 -7.57 -3.42 19.51
CA PRO A 22 -7.77 -2.08 20.06
C PRO A 22 -6.48 -1.25 20.09
N ASN A 23 -5.30 -1.90 20.00
CA ASN A 23 -3.99 -1.26 19.98
C ASN A 23 -3.25 -1.67 18.70
N PRO A 24 -3.62 -1.12 17.52
CA PRO A 24 -2.97 -1.45 16.29
C PRO A 24 -1.49 -1.00 16.31
N PRO A 25 -0.58 -1.75 15.66
CA PRO A 25 0.81 -1.37 15.60
C PRO A 25 0.99 -0.02 14.88
N MET A 26 1.84 0.83 15.43
CA MET A 26 2.26 2.06 14.76
C MET A 26 3.40 1.77 13.80
N ILE A 27 3.27 2.27 12.58
CA ILE A 27 4.24 2.05 11.49
C ILE A 27 4.58 3.41 10.87
N PRO A 28 5.66 4.06 11.33
CA PRO A 28 6.13 5.30 10.72
C PRO A 28 6.39 5.16 9.22
N PHE A 29 6.22 6.23 8.48
CA PHE A 29 6.36 6.22 7.02
C PHE A 29 7.70 5.66 6.54
N GLU A 30 8.79 6.06 7.16
CA GLU A 30 10.14 5.61 6.83
C GLU A 30 10.29 4.09 7.03
N GLN A 31 9.72 3.56 8.11
CA GLN A 31 9.69 2.12 8.37
C GLN A 31 8.84 1.37 7.34
N ALA A 32 7.73 1.94 6.93
CA ALA A 32 6.89 1.37 5.87
C ALA A 32 7.65 1.29 4.55
N VAL A 33 8.39 2.34 4.18
CA VAL A 33 9.22 2.35 2.97
C VAL A 33 10.29 1.26 3.02
N GLU A 34 10.97 1.09 4.17
CA GLU A 34 11.96 0.03 4.35
C GLU A 34 11.34 -1.36 4.16
N TRP A 35 10.23 -1.65 4.82
CA TRP A 35 9.55 -2.94 4.69
C TRP A 35 9.00 -3.20 3.29
N ILE A 36 8.55 -2.16 2.59
CA ILE A 36 8.16 -2.27 1.18
C ILE A 36 9.39 -2.63 0.34
N CYS A 37 10.53 -1.96 0.54
CA CYS A 37 11.77 -2.25 -0.16
C CYS A 37 12.25 -3.69 0.07
N GLU A 38 12.19 -4.16 1.31
CA GLU A 38 12.56 -5.53 1.67
C GLU A 38 11.61 -6.57 1.06
N GLY A 39 10.30 -6.31 1.11
CA GLY A 39 9.28 -7.16 0.46
C GLY A 39 9.42 -7.20 -1.06
N MET A 40 9.93 -6.14 -1.67
CA MET A 40 10.15 -6.05 -3.12
C MET A 40 11.55 -6.50 -3.56
N ALA A 41 12.42 -6.92 -2.63
CA ALA A 41 13.78 -7.38 -2.96
C ALA A 41 13.87 -8.45 -4.06
N PRO A 42 12.92 -9.40 -4.20
CA PRO A 42 12.95 -10.38 -5.29
C PRO A 42 12.86 -9.77 -6.70
N LEU A 43 12.41 -8.52 -6.85
CA LEU A 43 12.36 -7.83 -8.15
C LEU A 43 13.69 -7.20 -8.57
N GLY A 44 14.71 -7.27 -7.71
CA GLY A 44 16.05 -6.81 -8.00
C GLY A 44 16.42 -5.47 -7.39
N GLU A 45 17.72 -5.26 -7.29
CA GLU A 45 18.31 -4.13 -6.56
C GLU A 45 17.92 -2.76 -7.15
N GLU A 46 17.91 -2.62 -8.48
CA GLU A 46 17.57 -1.36 -9.14
C GLU A 46 16.09 -0.97 -8.93
N TYR A 47 15.21 -1.96 -8.88
CA TYR A 47 13.80 -1.75 -8.58
C TYR A 47 13.62 -1.18 -7.17
N VAL A 48 14.27 -1.79 -6.19
CA VAL A 48 14.24 -1.38 -4.78
C VAL A 48 14.89 0.00 -4.59
N LYS A 49 16.04 0.26 -5.21
CA LYS A 49 16.69 1.59 -5.17
C LYS A 49 15.79 2.68 -5.72
N THR A 50 15.06 2.39 -6.79
CA THR A 50 14.12 3.36 -7.39
C THR A 50 12.98 3.69 -6.44
N ILE A 51 12.37 2.69 -5.80
CA ILE A 51 11.32 2.90 -4.78
C ILE A 51 11.86 3.77 -3.63
N ARG A 52 13.01 3.37 -3.06
CA ARG A 52 13.63 4.07 -1.93
C ARG A 52 13.92 5.54 -2.26
N ARG A 53 14.60 5.77 -3.37
CA ARG A 53 14.93 7.12 -3.86
C ARG A 53 13.66 7.96 -4.10
N GLY A 54 12.67 7.39 -4.77
CA GLY A 54 11.40 8.07 -5.04
C GLY A 54 10.68 8.48 -3.76
N CYS A 55 10.60 7.60 -2.77
CA CYS A 55 9.90 7.88 -1.51
C CYS A 55 10.63 8.85 -0.59
N LEU A 56 11.97 8.72 -0.49
CA LEU A 56 12.74 9.41 0.57
C LEU A 56 13.51 10.63 0.07
N GLU A 57 13.87 10.70 -1.23
CA GLU A 57 14.72 11.74 -1.78
C GLU A 57 13.98 12.60 -2.83
N GLU A 58 13.29 11.98 -3.78
CA GLU A 58 12.66 12.66 -4.92
C GLU A 58 11.22 13.13 -4.66
N ARG A 59 10.70 12.92 -3.44
CA ARG A 59 9.38 13.41 -3.01
C ARG A 59 8.20 12.93 -3.88
N TRP A 60 8.24 11.67 -4.30
CA TRP A 60 7.10 11.09 -5.03
C TRP A 60 5.81 11.07 -4.20
N VAL A 61 5.93 11.07 -2.85
CA VAL A 61 4.81 10.84 -1.94
C VAL A 61 4.47 12.10 -1.15
N ASP A 62 3.30 12.68 -1.44
CA ASP A 62 2.65 13.66 -0.57
C ASP A 62 1.90 12.92 0.55
N ARG A 63 2.58 12.72 1.68
CA ARG A 63 2.12 11.89 2.81
C ARG A 63 1.38 12.64 3.91
N ALA A 64 1.50 13.97 3.94
CA ALA A 64 1.01 14.75 5.06
C ALA A 64 -0.53 14.73 5.17
N VAL A 65 -1.03 14.71 6.40
CA VAL A 65 -2.45 14.88 6.68
C VAL A 65 -2.74 16.37 6.80
N ASN A 66 -3.40 16.93 5.80
CA ASN A 66 -3.68 18.37 5.71
C ASN A 66 -5.19 18.63 5.65
N LYS A 67 -5.61 19.76 6.23
CA LYS A 67 -6.99 20.26 6.12
C LYS A 67 -7.34 20.48 4.65
N GLY A 68 -8.46 19.92 4.21
CA GLY A 68 -8.93 20.03 2.83
C GLY A 68 -8.31 19.07 1.83
N LYS A 69 -7.32 18.25 2.24
CA LYS A 69 -6.77 17.18 1.40
C LYS A 69 -7.85 16.14 1.13
N ARG A 70 -7.95 15.71 -0.14
CA ARG A 70 -8.90 14.66 -0.54
C ARG A 70 -8.62 13.38 0.21
N GLN A 71 -9.68 12.71 0.66
CA GLN A 71 -9.56 11.38 1.25
C GLN A 71 -9.22 10.32 0.19
N GLY A 72 -8.55 9.25 0.65
CA GLY A 72 -8.07 8.17 -0.19
C GLY A 72 -6.62 8.38 -0.60
N ALA A 73 -6.18 7.55 -1.54
CA ALA A 73 -4.86 7.64 -2.15
C ALA A 73 -4.99 7.46 -3.66
N PHE A 74 -4.02 7.94 -4.40
CA PHE A 74 -3.86 7.65 -5.82
C PHE A 74 -2.42 7.87 -6.25
N SER A 75 -2.00 7.13 -7.27
CA SER A 75 -0.78 7.38 -8.02
C SER A 75 -1.11 8.01 -9.36
N SER A 76 -0.34 8.98 -9.78
CA SER A 76 -0.41 9.63 -11.09
C SER A 76 0.95 9.58 -11.76
N GLY A 77 1.02 8.89 -12.90
CA GLY A 77 2.20 8.90 -13.77
C GLY A 77 1.97 9.83 -14.96
N VAL A 78 2.89 10.74 -15.18
CA VAL A 78 2.92 11.61 -16.36
C VAL A 78 4.17 11.28 -17.15
N TYR A 79 4.06 11.24 -18.49
CA TYR A 79 5.19 10.92 -19.36
C TYR A 79 6.31 11.96 -19.18
N ASP A 80 7.56 11.52 -19.22
CA ASP A 80 8.76 12.32 -18.98
C ASP A 80 8.92 12.93 -17.58
N THR A 81 8.11 12.50 -16.59
CA THR A 81 8.28 12.89 -15.20
C THR A 81 8.34 11.66 -14.28
N HIS A 82 8.72 11.88 -13.02
CA HIS A 82 8.55 10.85 -12.00
C HIS A 82 7.06 10.71 -11.61
N PRO A 83 6.63 9.58 -11.05
CA PRO A 83 5.29 9.41 -10.51
C PRO A 83 5.03 10.33 -9.31
N PHE A 84 3.74 10.58 -9.05
CA PHE A 84 3.27 11.32 -7.88
C PHE A 84 2.22 10.49 -7.14
N ILE A 85 2.39 10.36 -5.84
CA ILE A 85 1.44 9.69 -4.96
C ILE A 85 0.85 10.69 -4.00
N LEU A 86 -0.49 10.77 -3.95
CA LEU A 86 -1.20 11.46 -2.88
C LEU A 86 -1.73 10.41 -1.90
N ILE A 87 -1.40 10.56 -0.62
CA ILE A 87 -1.90 9.73 0.47
C ILE A 87 -1.96 10.56 1.76
N SER A 88 -2.96 10.34 2.60
CA SER A 88 -2.96 10.81 3.99
C SER A 88 -2.47 9.67 4.88
N TYR A 89 -1.16 9.59 5.09
CA TYR A 89 -0.52 8.49 5.81
C TYR A 89 -0.77 8.60 7.31
N GLN A 90 -1.22 7.51 7.97
CA GLN A 90 -1.69 7.51 9.37
C GLN A 90 -0.91 6.53 10.26
N ASP A 91 0.33 6.21 9.93
CA ASP A 91 1.23 5.36 10.72
C ASP A 91 0.61 4.00 11.14
N ASN A 92 -0.13 3.34 10.25
CA ASN A 92 -0.78 2.05 10.53
C ASN A 92 -0.65 1.07 9.36
N VAL A 93 -1.03 -0.20 9.59
CA VAL A 93 -0.98 -1.29 8.60
C VAL A 93 -1.77 -0.94 7.33
N PHE A 94 -2.93 -0.31 7.47
CA PHE A 94 -3.75 0.08 6.31
C PHE A 94 -3.03 1.10 5.43
N SER A 95 -2.40 2.10 6.03
CA SER A 95 -1.63 3.10 5.28
C SER A 95 -0.37 2.53 4.64
N LEU A 96 0.31 1.58 5.31
CA LEU A 96 1.43 0.83 4.71
C LEU A 96 0.97 0.04 3.49
N SER A 97 -0.13 -0.71 3.61
CA SER A 97 -0.69 -1.49 2.51
C SER A 97 -1.14 -0.60 1.35
N THR A 98 -1.75 0.55 1.64
CA THR A 98 -2.14 1.54 0.63
C THR A 98 -0.91 2.12 -0.06
N LEU A 99 0.14 2.46 0.69
CA LEU A 99 1.40 2.95 0.11
C LEU A 99 2.03 1.92 -0.82
N ALA A 100 2.06 0.65 -0.42
CA ALA A 100 2.56 -0.45 -1.26
C ALA A 100 1.74 -0.56 -2.57
N HIS A 101 0.42 -0.42 -2.49
CA HIS A 101 -0.48 -0.39 -3.64
C HIS A 101 -0.15 0.75 -4.62
N GLU A 102 -0.09 1.98 -4.11
CA GLU A 102 0.21 3.16 -4.94
C GLU A 102 1.61 3.11 -5.54
N LEU A 103 2.58 2.56 -4.81
CA LEU A 103 3.93 2.31 -5.34
C LEU A 103 3.93 1.26 -6.47
N GLY A 104 3.02 0.28 -6.43
CA GLY A 104 2.82 -0.65 -7.55
C GLY A 104 2.40 0.07 -8.83
N HIS A 105 1.44 0.98 -8.75
CA HIS A 105 1.07 1.85 -9.86
C HIS A 105 2.21 2.75 -10.30
N SER A 106 2.92 3.36 -9.35
CA SER A 106 4.03 4.26 -9.63
C SER A 106 5.15 3.56 -10.38
N MET A 107 5.57 2.40 -9.93
CA MET A 107 6.62 1.61 -10.57
C MET A 107 6.20 1.07 -11.94
N HIS A 108 4.93 0.72 -12.11
CA HIS A 108 4.37 0.35 -13.41
C HIS A 108 4.46 1.52 -14.40
N SER A 109 3.98 2.70 -14.01
CA SER A 109 4.06 3.91 -14.84
C SER A 109 5.51 4.31 -15.14
N TYR A 110 6.37 4.29 -14.12
CA TYR A 110 7.80 4.63 -14.24
C TYR A 110 8.51 3.72 -15.25
N THR A 111 8.32 2.41 -15.13
CA THR A 111 8.91 1.43 -16.03
C THR A 111 8.32 1.53 -17.45
N THR A 112 7.00 1.73 -17.56
CA THR A 112 6.33 1.93 -18.84
C THR A 112 6.90 3.14 -19.57
N ASN A 113 7.07 4.28 -18.90
CA ASN A 113 7.58 5.52 -19.49
C ASN A 113 9.04 5.39 -19.95
N GLN A 114 9.83 4.51 -19.33
CA GLN A 114 11.21 4.26 -19.75
C GLN A 114 11.31 3.36 -20.97
N HIS A 115 10.37 2.45 -21.20
CA HIS A 115 10.48 1.40 -22.21
C HIS A 115 9.47 1.54 -23.36
N GLN A 116 8.48 2.40 -23.23
CA GLN A 116 7.46 2.61 -24.24
C GLN A 116 7.46 4.06 -24.76
N PRO A 117 7.22 4.27 -26.04
CA PRO A 117 6.98 5.62 -26.55
C PRO A 117 5.66 6.18 -26.01
N PHE A 118 5.52 7.49 -25.98
CA PHE A 118 4.36 8.20 -25.42
C PHE A 118 3.01 7.62 -25.85
N ILE A 119 2.86 7.25 -27.10
CA ILE A 119 1.61 6.69 -27.65
C ILE A 119 1.20 5.36 -26.98
N TYR A 120 2.15 4.62 -26.41
CA TYR A 120 1.93 3.34 -25.70
C TYR A 120 2.14 3.45 -24.19
N SER A 121 2.27 4.65 -23.65
CA SER A 121 2.48 4.86 -22.21
C SER A 121 1.24 4.61 -21.36
N ARG A 122 0.07 4.50 -21.97
CA ARG A 122 -1.19 4.22 -21.26
C ARG A 122 -1.50 2.72 -21.27
N TYR A 123 -1.98 2.22 -20.16
CA TYR A 123 -2.37 0.82 -19.97
C TYR A 123 -3.78 0.69 -19.37
N ALA A 124 -4.39 -0.47 -19.54
CA ALA A 124 -5.73 -0.75 -19.05
C ALA A 124 -5.75 -0.84 -17.51
N MET A 125 -6.90 -0.54 -16.91
CA MET A 125 -7.12 -0.63 -15.47
C MET A 125 -6.77 -2.02 -14.92
N PHE A 126 -7.11 -3.07 -15.61
CA PHE A 126 -6.76 -4.44 -15.24
C PHE A 126 -5.23 -4.63 -15.04
N SER A 127 -4.43 -4.12 -15.97
CA SER A 127 -2.95 -4.20 -15.86
C SER A 127 -2.43 -3.33 -14.73
N ALA A 128 -3.03 -2.15 -14.52
CA ALA A 128 -2.70 -1.26 -13.42
C ALA A 128 -2.88 -1.96 -12.07
N GLU A 129 -4.06 -2.54 -11.85
CA GLU A 129 -4.39 -3.18 -10.57
C GLU A 129 -3.65 -4.50 -10.37
N THR A 130 -3.19 -5.16 -11.43
CA THR A 130 -2.30 -6.32 -11.30
C THR A 130 -0.99 -5.93 -10.63
N ALA A 131 -0.37 -4.81 -11.05
CA ALA A 131 0.88 -4.32 -10.47
C ALA A 131 0.70 -3.88 -9.01
N SER A 132 -0.36 -3.12 -8.72
CA SER A 132 -0.64 -2.61 -7.39
C SER A 132 -0.96 -3.72 -6.37
N ASN A 133 -1.81 -4.67 -6.74
CA ASN A 133 -2.15 -5.80 -5.89
C ASN A 133 -0.98 -6.76 -5.70
N PHE A 134 -0.12 -6.92 -6.72
CA PHE A 134 1.11 -7.70 -6.60
C PHE A 134 2.05 -7.10 -5.55
N HIS A 135 2.27 -5.80 -5.54
CA HIS A 135 3.04 -5.12 -4.50
C HIS A 135 2.48 -5.38 -3.10
N GLN A 136 1.17 -5.19 -2.91
CA GLN A 136 0.53 -5.48 -1.62
C GLN A 136 0.74 -6.94 -1.18
N ALA A 137 0.59 -7.89 -2.09
CA ALA A 137 0.77 -9.31 -1.80
C ALA A 137 2.20 -9.65 -1.39
N MET A 138 3.20 -9.13 -2.10
CA MET A 138 4.63 -9.33 -1.80
C MET A 138 5.02 -8.76 -0.45
N VAL A 139 4.64 -7.51 -0.18
CA VAL A 139 4.93 -6.85 1.11
C VAL A 139 4.24 -7.58 2.27
N ARG A 140 2.99 -7.99 2.09
CA ARG A 140 2.27 -8.77 3.09
C ARG A 140 2.92 -10.12 3.37
N ASP A 141 3.32 -10.86 2.33
CA ASP A 141 4.03 -12.13 2.47
C ASP A 141 5.34 -11.97 3.24
N TYR A 142 6.11 -10.94 2.90
CA TYR A 142 7.33 -10.59 3.63
C TYR A 142 7.05 -10.31 5.11
N LEU A 143 6.07 -9.46 5.42
CA LEU A 143 5.74 -9.08 6.79
C LEU A 143 5.19 -10.26 7.62
N LEU A 144 4.36 -11.14 7.02
CA LEU A 144 3.88 -12.34 7.70
C LEU A 144 5.02 -13.33 8.04
N LYS A 145 6.11 -13.33 7.28
CA LYS A 145 7.28 -14.17 7.54
C LYS A 145 8.25 -13.57 8.56
N THR A 146 8.35 -12.24 8.63
CA THR A 146 9.36 -11.55 9.42
C THR A 146 8.84 -10.99 10.74
N GLN A 147 7.57 -10.58 10.79
CA GLN A 147 6.95 -10.04 12.00
C GLN A 147 6.28 -11.17 12.79
N THR A 148 6.81 -11.45 13.97
CA THR A 148 6.34 -12.58 14.81
C THR A 148 5.32 -12.18 15.88
N ASP A 149 5.08 -10.88 16.09
CA ASP A 149 4.07 -10.41 17.04
C ASP A 149 2.66 -10.82 16.58
N PRO A 150 1.90 -11.59 17.37
CA PRO A 150 0.57 -12.04 17.00
C PRO A 150 -0.42 -10.90 16.76
N ALA A 151 -0.28 -9.78 17.47
CA ALA A 151 -1.14 -8.61 17.28
C ALA A 151 -0.87 -7.93 15.93
N PHE A 152 0.39 -7.88 15.52
CA PHE A 152 0.78 -7.38 14.20
C PHE A 152 0.28 -8.31 13.09
N GLN A 153 0.48 -9.62 13.23
CA GLN A 153 0.00 -10.60 12.25
C GLN A 153 -1.52 -10.56 12.11
N LEU A 154 -2.26 -10.40 13.21
CA LEU A 154 -3.71 -10.23 13.16
C LEU A 154 -4.11 -9.00 12.35
N ALA A 155 -3.43 -7.88 12.52
CA ALA A 155 -3.69 -6.66 11.77
C ALA A 155 -3.42 -6.84 10.26
N LEU A 156 -2.35 -7.55 9.89
CA LEU A 156 -2.04 -7.88 8.48
C LEU A 156 -3.10 -8.79 7.86
N ILE A 157 -3.57 -9.79 8.59
CA ILE A 157 -4.63 -10.71 8.13
C ILE A 157 -5.95 -9.95 8.00
N GLU A 158 -6.27 -9.09 8.95
CA GLU A 158 -7.49 -8.26 8.91
C GLU A 158 -7.48 -7.33 7.69
N GLU A 159 -6.34 -6.71 7.40
CA GLU A 159 -6.15 -5.87 6.21
C GLU A 159 -6.30 -6.70 4.93
N ALA A 160 -5.69 -7.88 4.85
CA ALA A 160 -5.78 -8.79 3.72
C ALA A 160 -7.22 -9.22 3.42
N MET A 161 -7.97 -9.59 4.45
CA MET A 161 -9.39 -9.98 4.32
C MET A 161 -10.25 -8.79 3.88
N SER A 162 -9.95 -7.59 4.37
CA SER A 162 -10.63 -6.36 3.99
C SER A 162 -10.41 -6.03 2.50
N ASN A 163 -9.19 -6.22 2.00
CA ASN A 163 -8.84 -6.05 0.60
C ASN A 163 -9.55 -7.08 -0.28
N PHE A 164 -9.51 -8.35 0.09
CA PHE A 164 -10.22 -9.40 -0.65
C PHE A 164 -11.70 -9.06 -0.78
N HIS A 165 -12.37 -8.71 0.31
CA HIS A 165 -13.78 -8.35 0.29
C HIS A 165 -14.09 -7.07 -0.52
N ARG A 166 -13.12 -6.20 -0.70
CA ARG A 166 -13.27 -4.97 -1.49
C ARG A 166 -13.26 -5.22 -2.99
N TYR A 167 -12.51 -6.22 -3.45
CA TYR A 167 -12.29 -6.48 -4.89
C TYR A 167 -13.06 -7.68 -5.43
N PHE A 168 -13.62 -8.53 -4.56
CA PHE A 168 -14.39 -9.73 -4.87
C PHE A 168 -15.72 -9.76 -4.11
#